data_1d2ce46ab1088dda23ee1b425f909762
#
_entry.id   1d2ce46ab1088dda23ee1b425f909762
#
_cell.length_a   1.000
_cell.length_b   1.000
_cell.length_c   1.000
_cell.angle_alpha   90.00
_cell.angle_beta   90.00
_cell.angle_gamma   90.00
#
_symmetry.space_group_name_H-M   'P 1'
#
loop_
_entity.id
_entity.type
_entity.pdbx_description
1 polymer ?
#
loop_
_entity_poly.entity_id
_entity_poly.type
_entity_poly.pdbx_seq_one_letter_code
_entity_poly.pdbx_strand_id
1 'polypeptide(L)'
;KDAALLLYNEKDAAMNFNFETKGENISTSDYYFTAEQQKPNAVSMVITGKNGEKIAFDYQLTEDYMLNMAVRTEGMQQLFPPRNKTFGIEWNDRVRQFEKGYYFENMYSTLTYKLGNGDTEKLKEQGEADEKAEGAVEWIAFKNQYFSSCFIAKEPMGNAHFKSEQLEEG
;
A
#
# COMPACT_ATOMS: atom_id res chain seq x y z
N LYS A 1 32.31 1.53 -4.37
CA LYS A 1 31.74 1.67 -2.99
C LYS A 1 30.32 1.23 -3.10
N ASP A 2 30.01 0.13 -2.47
CA ASP A 2 28.66 -0.45 -2.45
C ASP A 2 27.78 0.43 -1.54
N ALA A 3 27.14 1.45 -2.12
CA ALA A 3 26.15 2.24 -1.42
C ALA A 3 24.80 1.51 -1.57
N ALA A 4 24.16 1.23 -0.46
CA ALA A 4 22.81 0.68 -0.48
C ALA A 4 21.85 1.71 -1.10
N LEU A 5 21.04 1.27 -2.06
CA LEU A 5 19.97 2.07 -2.62
C LEU A 5 18.75 1.97 -1.70
N LEU A 6 18.31 3.10 -1.16
CA LEU A 6 17.12 3.16 -0.33
C LEU A 6 15.91 3.52 -1.22
N LEU A 7 15.05 2.54 -1.48
CA LEU A 7 13.83 2.72 -2.28
C LEU A 7 12.70 3.36 -1.47
N TYR A 8 12.60 3.04 -0.18
CA TYR A 8 11.57 3.55 0.73
C TYR A 8 12.19 4.13 1.99
N ASN A 9 11.52 5.13 2.52
CA ASN A 9 11.79 5.59 3.88
C ASN A 9 10.46 5.95 4.57
N GLU A 10 10.44 5.90 5.88
CA GLU A 10 9.25 6.14 6.71
C GLU A 10 8.59 7.52 6.53
N LYS A 11 9.33 8.49 5.94
CA LYS A 11 8.82 9.84 5.68
C LYS A 11 8.16 9.98 4.32
N ASP A 12 8.52 9.10 3.38
CA ASP A 12 8.12 9.21 1.98
C ASP A 12 7.03 8.19 1.61
N ALA A 13 6.92 7.08 2.34
CA ALA A 13 5.96 6.02 2.05
C ALA A 13 5.22 5.57 3.30
N ALA A 14 3.91 5.37 3.16
CA ALA A 14 3.06 4.83 4.20
C ALA A 14 1.97 3.94 3.62
N MET A 15 1.70 2.83 4.28
CA MET A 15 0.57 1.97 3.97
C MET A 15 -0.27 1.77 5.23
N ASN A 16 -1.54 2.13 5.15
CA ASN A 16 -2.49 2.08 6.24
C ASN A 16 -3.68 1.18 5.88
N PHE A 17 -4.22 0.49 6.87
CA PHE A 17 -5.38 -0.38 6.71
C PHE A 17 -6.51 0.08 7.63
N ASN A 18 -7.70 0.22 7.04
CA ASN A 18 -8.88 0.73 7.72
C ASN A 18 -9.94 -0.36 7.81
N PHE A 19 -10.31 -0.73 9.03
CA PHE A 19 -11.32 -1.75 9.32
C PHE A 19 -12.56 -1.09 9.90
N GLU A 20 -13.70 -1.33 9.28
CA GLU A 20 -14.99 -0.94 9.84
C GLU A 20 -15.41 -1.93 10.93
N THR A 21 -15.75 -1.43 12.11
CA THR A 21 -16.30 -2.23 13.21
C THR A 21 -17.68 -1.72 13.62
N LYS A 22 -18.38 -2.48 14.46
CA LYS A 22 -19.69 -2.06 15.04
C LYS A 22 -19.58 -0.88 15.99
N GLY A 23 -18.39 -0.60 16.48
CA GLY A 23 -18.08 0.52 17.36
C GLY A 23 -17.27 1.57 16.62
N GLU A 24 -16.01 1.72 16.98
CA GLU A 24 -15.07 2.63 16.36
C GLU A 24 -14.35 1.96 15.17
N ASN A 25 -14.13 2.68 14.09
CA ASN A 25 -13.31 2.21 13.01
C ASN A 25 -11.85 2.12 13.47
N ILE A 26 -11.16 1.08 13.03
CA ILE A 26 -9.76 0.83 13.34
C ILE A 26 -8.92 1.29 12.15
N SER A 27 -8.06 2.28 12.37
CA SER A 27 -7.01 2.66 11.44
C SER A 27 -5.67 2.19 11.99
N THR A 28 -4.90 1.44 11.20
CA THR A 28 -3.63 0.88 11.67
C THR A 28 -2.58 1.94 12.00
N SER A 29 -2.71 3.16 11.47
CA SER A 29 -1.87 4.31 11.83
C SER A 29 -1.97 4.71 13.30
N ASP A 30 -3.05 4.35 14.00
CA ASP A 30 -3.32 4.75 15.37
C ASP A 30 -2.77 3.77 16.41
N TYR A 31 -2.12 2.70 15.95
CA TYR A 31 -1.68 1.59 16.80
C TYR A 31 -0.19 1.28 16.64
N TYR A 32 0.39 0.75 17.70
CA TYR A 32 1.74 0.18 17.69
C TYR A 32 1.67 -1.31 17.39
N PHE A 33 2.61 -1.76 16.57
CA PHE A 33 2.75 -3.16 16.22
C PHE A 33 3.79 -3.85 17.09
N THR A 34 3.53 -5.12 17.43
CA THR A 34 4.51 -6.03 18.00
C THR A 34 4.92 -7.03 16.93
N ALA A 35 6.22 -7.20 16.73
CA ALA A 35 6.73 -8.23 15.82
C ALA A 35 6.71 -9.60 16.49
N GLU A 36 5.92 -10.52 15.94
CA GLU A 36 5.83 -11.92 16.36
C GLU A 36 6.30 -12.85 15.22
N GLN A 37 6.59 -14.11 15.50
CA GLN A 37 6.96 -15.14 14.51
C GLN A 37 8.02 -14.70 13.50
N GLN A 38 9.12 -14.18 13.98
CA GLN A 38 10.22 -13.71 13.13
C GLN A 38 11.02 -14.91 12.58
N LYS A 39 11.23 -14.91 11.26
CA LYS A 39 12.11 -15.82 10.52
C LYS A 39 13.00 -14.99 9.61
N PRO A 40 14.08 -15.55 9.05
CA PRO A 40 14.99 -14.77 8.18
C PRO A 40 14.30 -14.00 7.03
N ASN A 41 13.21 -14.55 6.50
CA ASN A 41 12.47 -13.97 5.38
C ASN A 41 10.97 -13.73 5.66
N ALA A 42 10.54 -13.82 6.93
CA ALA A 42 9.14 -13.63 7.28
C ALA A 42 8.98 -13.02 8.68
N VAL A 43 7.95 -12.20 8.83
CA VAL A 43 7.56 -11.59 10.10
C VAL A 43 6.05 -11.41 10.17
N SER A 44 5.48 -11.59 11.37
CA SER A 44 4.11 -11.19 11.68
C SER A 44 4.13 -9.90 12.49
N MET A 45 3.50 -8.85 12.01
CA MET A 45 3.31 -7.60 12.73
C MET A 45 1.90 -7.58 13.30
N VAL A 46 1.77 -7.48 14.62
CA VAL A 46 0.52 -7.73 15.34
C VAL A 46 0.08 -6.50 16.14
N ILE A 47 -1.18 -6.12 15.98
CA ILE A 47 -1.90 -5.21 16.87
C ILE A 47 -2.72 -6.08 17.82
N THR A 48 -2.62 -5.85 19.12
CA THR A 48 -3.40 -6.56 20.14
C THR A 48 -4.35 -5.59 20.86
N GLY A 49 -5.62 -5.92 20.85
CA GLY A 49 -6.67 -5.21 21.56
C GLY A 49 -6.68 -5.50 23.07
N LYS A 50 -7.49 -4.74 23.81
CA LYS A 50 -7.53 -4.80 25.29
C LYS A 50 -8.02 -6.16 25.84
N ASN A 51 -8.86 -6.87 25.09
CA ASN A 51 -9.40 -8.18 25.51
C ASN A 51 -8.70 -9.34 24.81
N GLY A 52 -7.58 -9.10 24.15
CA GLY A 52 -6.79 -10.12 23.44
C GLY A 52 -7.18 -10.32 21.98
N GLU A 53 -8.03 -9.48 21.41
CA GLU A 53 -8.30 -9.47 19.97
C GLU A 53 -7.02 -9.12 19.22
N LYS A 54 -6.80 -9.74 18.04
CA LYS A 54 -5.60 -9.47 17.25
C LYS A 54 -5.92 -9.18 15.78
N ILE A 55 -5.16 -8.24 15.22
CA ILE A 55 -4.99 -8.07 13.78
C ILE A 55 -3.51 -8.33 13.48
N ALA A 56 -3.23 -9.30 12.63
CA ALA A 56 -1.88 -9.68 12.25
C ALA A 56 -1.67 -9.48 10.76
N PHE A 57 -0.54 -8.88 10.42
CA PHE A 57 -0.03 -8.72 9.07
C PHE A 57 1.17 -9.63 8.93
N ASP A 58 0.99 -10.71 8.17
CA ASP A 58 2.04 -11.70 7.92
C ASP A 58 2.75 -11.33 6.63
N TYR A 59 4.03 -11.03 6.72
CA TYR A 59 4.89 -10.68 5.61
C TYR A 59 5.88 -11.81 5.33
N GLN A 60 6.07 -12.12 4.04
CA GLN A 60 7.08 -13.08 3.59
C GLN A 60 7.78 -12.54 2.35
N LEU A 61 9.09 -12.33 2.47
CA LEU A 61 9.96 -11.98 1.34
C LEU A 61 10.32 -13.23 0.55
N THR A 62 10.17 -13.18 -0.77
CA THR A 62 10.57 -14.23 -1.71
C THR A 62 11.89 -13.90 -2.41
N GLU A 63 12.48 -14.85 -3.12
CA GLU A 63 13.77 -14.67 -3.81
C GLU A 63 13.68 -13.76 -5.04
N ASP A 64 12.46 -13.53 -5.55
CA ASP A 64 12.16 -12.71 -6.73
C ASP A 64 11.71 -11.28 -6.41
N TYR A 65 12.13 -10.75 -5.27
CA TYR A 65 11.79 -9.40 -4.76
C TYR A 65 10.29 -9.17 -4.47
N MET A 66 9.48 -10.23 -4.40
CA MET A 66 8.10 -10.12 -3.99
C MET A 66 7.98 -10.16 -2.47
N LEU A 67 7.18 -9.27 -1.92
CA LEU A 67 6.76 -9.28 -0.52
C LEU A 67 5.30 -9.74 -0.45
N ASN A 68 5.10 -11.01 -0.13
CA ASN A 68 3.76 -11.52 0.12
C ASN A 68 3.22 -10.98 1.45
N MET A 69 1.97 -10.57 1.45
CA MET A 69 1.29 -10.08 2.64
C MET A 69 -0.05 -10.81 2.81
N ALA A 70 -0.36 -11.20 4.04
CA ALA A 70 -1.67 -11.69 4.41
C ALA A 70 -2.15 -11.00 5.69
N VAL A 71 -3.44 -10.68 5.75
CA VAL A 71 -4.07 -10.11 6.95
C VAL A 71 -4.89 -11.19 7.64
N ARG A 72 -4.64 -11.39 8.93
CA ARG A 72 -5.40 -12.31 9.79
C ARG A 72 -6.02 -11.55 10.96
N THR A 73 -7.17 -12.01 11.41
CA THR A 73 -7.83 -11.48 12.61
C THR A 73 -8.17 -12.63 13.54
N GLU A 74 -7.95 -12.44 14.85
CA GLU A 74 -8.26 -13.38 15.91
C GLU A 74 -9.14 -12.70 16.96
N GLY A 75 -10.19 -13.41 17.40
CA GLY A 75 -11.11 -12.90 18.43
C GLY A 75 -12.02 -11.73 18.00
N MET A 76 -11.95 -11.29 16.73
CA MET A 76 -12.62 -10.09 16.26
C MET A 76 -14.00 -10.33 15.60
N GLN A 77 -14.50 -11.55 15.53
CA GLN A 77 -15.72 -11.90 14.80
C GLN A 77 -16.96 -11.11 15.29
N GLN A 78 -17.01 -10.77 16.57
CA GLN A 78 -18.10 -10.00 17.13
C GLN A 78 -17.98 -8.49 16.87
N LEU A 79 -16.78 -8.01 16.58
CA LEU A 79 -16.51 -6.60 16.33
C LEU A 79 -16.88 -6.18 14.91
N PHE A 80 -16.78 -7.08 13.96
CA PHE A 80 -17.11 -6.77 12.56
C PHE A 80 -18.63 -6.80 12.30
N PRO A 81 -19.14 -5.92 11.44
CA PRO A 81 -20.49 -6.02 10.92
C PRO A 81 -20.71 -7.35 10.20
N PRO A 82 -21.85 -8.03 10.37
CA PRO A 82 -22.07 -9.38 9.80
C PRO A 82 -21.93 -9.50 8.28
N ARG A 83 -22.11 -8.39 7.59
CA ARG A 83 -22.05 -8.32 6.11
C ARG A 83 -20.79 -7.67 5.57
N ASN A 84 -19.98 -7.03 6.42
CA ASN A 84 -18.74 -6.40 5.98
C ASN A 84 -17.58 -7.37 6.13
N LYS A 85 -17.01 -7.78 4.99
CA LYS A 85 -15.83 -8.65 4.89
C LYS A 85 -14.65 -7.95 4.22
N THR A 86 -14.74 -6.63 4.07
CA THR A 86 -13.74 -5.83 3.39
C THR A 86 -13.08 -4.87 4.36
N PHE A 87 -11.88 -4.45 4.02
CA PHE A 87 -11.16 -3.37 4.68
C PHE A 87 -10.60 -2.41 3.63
N GLY A 88 -10.39 -1.17 4.05
CA GLY A 88 -9.76 -0.16 3.19
C GLY A 88 -8.24 -0.27 3.26
N ILE A 89 -7.59 0.06 2.14
CA ILE A 89 -6.14 0.22 2.04
C ILE A 89 -5.89 1.65 1.58
N GLU A 90 -5.04 2.36 2.29
CA GLU A 90 -4.51 3.66 1.91
C GLU A 90 -3.01 3.53 1.73
N TRP A 91 -2.53 3.73 0.50
CA TRP A 91 -1.12 3.65 0.17
C TRP A 91 -0.65 4.97 -0.42
N ASN A 92 0.26 5.61 0.30
CA ASN A 92 0.89 6.86 -0.10
C ASN A 92 2.37 6.61 -0.38
N ASP A 93 2.88 7.16 -1.46
CA ASP A 93 4.29 7.11 -1.79
C ASP A 93 4.74 8.44 -2.40
N ARG A 94 5.80 9.02 -1.85
CA ARG A 94 6.53 10.12 -2.46
C ARG A 94 7.64 9.53 -3.32
N VAL A 95 7.38 9.45 -4.61
CA VAL A 95 8.34 8.93 -5.59
C VAL A 95 9.62 9.76 -5.55
N ARG A 96 10.74 9.11 -5.21
CA ARG A 96 12.02 9.79 -5.02
C ARG A 96 12.68 10.13 -6.34
N GLN A 97 13.34 11.29 -6.33
CA GLN A 97 14.26 11.68 -7.38
C GLN A 97 15.65 11.04 -7.13
N PHE A 98 16.18 10.34 -8.12
CA PHE A 98 17.50 9.70 -8.09
C PHE A 98 18.54 10.42 -8.95
N GLU A 99 18.12 11.23 -9.88
CA GLU A 99 18.96 11.97 -10.81
C GLU A 99 18.89 13.49 -10.57
N LYS A 100 19.91 14.20 -11.02
CA LYS A 100 19.93 15.68 -10.95
C LYS A 100 18.93 16.35 -11.91
N GLY A 101 18.49 15.64 -12.92
CA GLY A 101 17.57 16.14 -13.94
C GLY A 101 16.11 15.96 -13.56
N TYR A 102 15.58 16.77 -12.62
CA TYR A 102 14.21 16.74 -12.16
C TYR A 102 13.18 16.60 -13.31
N TYR A 103 13.32 17.41 -14.36
CA TYR A 103 12.36 17.43 -15.46
C TYR A 103 12.19 16.06 -16.14
N PHE A 104 13.31 15.39 -16.45
CA PHE A 104 13.26 14.10 -17.12
C PHE A 104 12.75 13.00 -16.22
N GLU A 105 13.17 12.97 -14.97
CA GLU A 105 12.73 11.94 -14.04
C GLU A 105 11.26 12.10 -13.68
N ASN A 106 10.79 13.33 -13.48
CA ASN A 106 9.39 13.63 -13.19
C ASN A 106 8.47 13.28 -14.38
N MET A 107 8.94 13.45 -15.60
CA MET A 107 8.15 13.11 -16.81
C MET A 107 7.79 11.61 -16.87
N TYR A 108 8.58 10.74 -16.24
CA TYR A 108 8.32 9.29 -16.16
C TYR A 108 7.68 8.85 -14.86
N SER A 109 7.46 9.77 -13.93
CA SER A 109 6.82 9.47 -12.65
C SER A 109 5.30 9.46 -12.80
N THR A 110 4.68 8.33 -12.51
CA THR A 110 3.23 8.17 -12.65
C THR A 110 2.68 7.08 -11.75
N LEU A 111 1.39 7.17 -11.42
CA LEU A 111 0.61 6.08 -10.88
C LEU A 111 -0.11 5.38 -12.03
N THR A 112 0.07 4.09 -12.13
CA THR A 112 -0.57 3.22 -13.12
C THR A 112 -1.36 2.13 -12.40
N TYR A 113 -2.50 1.73 -12.96
CA TYR A 113 -3.30 0.65 -12.39
C TYR A 113 -3.96 -0.18 -13.48
N LYS A 114 -4.30 -1.42 -13.15
CA LYS A 114 -4.98 -2.34 -14.05
C LYS A 114 -6.39 -2.63 -13.57
N LEU A 115 -7.36 -2.48 -14.45
CA LEU A 115 -8.74 -2.86 -14.22
C LEU A 115 -8.95 -4.37 -14.43
N GLY A 116 -9.92 -4.94 -13.73
CA GLY A 116 -10.28 -6.35 -13.86
C GLY A 116 -10.84 -6.76 -15.24
N ASN A 117 -11.19 -5.78 -16.10
CA ASN A 117 -11.54 -6.01 -17.50
C ASN A 117 -10.33 -6.20 -18.43
N GLY A 118 -9.11 -5.98 -17.92
CA GLY A 118 -7.84 -6.11 -18.63
C GLY A 118 -7.21 -4.80 -19.07
N ASP A 119 -7.92 -3.66 -18.98
CA ASP A 119 -7.41 -2.36 -19.36
C ASP A 119 -6.40 -1.84 -18.32
N THR A 120 -5.36 -1.17 -18.81
CA THR A 120 -4.36 -0.50 -17.97
C THR A 120 -4.50 1.00 -18.14
N GLU A 121 -4.69 1.68 -17.03
CA GLU A 121 -4.88 3.11 -16.96
C GLU A 121 -3.70 3.78 -16.22
N LYS A 122 -3.53 5.07 -16.45
CA LYS A 122 -2.53 5.86 -15.72
C LYS A 122 -3.08 7.23 -15.38
N LEU A 123 -2.71 7.74 -14.23
CA LEU A 123 -2.97 9.13 -13.88
C LEU A 123 -2.15 10.07 -14.78
N LYS A 124 -2.62 11.31 -14.89
CA LYS A 124 -1.90 12.36 -15.59
C LYS A 124 -0.47 12.50 -15.04
N GLU A 125 0.51 12.53 -15.92
CA GLU A 125 1.94 12.56 -15.59
C GLU A 125 2.41 13.90 -14.99
N GLN A 126 1.68 14.98 -15.21
CA GLN A 126 2.05 16.31 -14.75
C GLN A 126 0.87 17.02 -14.07
N GLY A 127 1.19 17.78 -13.01
CA GLY A 127 0.21 18.50 -12.22
C GLY A 127 -0.55 17.62 -11.24
N GLU A 128 -1.74 18.06 -10.86
CA GLU A 128 -2.61 17.34 -9.95
C GLU A 128 -3.57 16.43 -10.70
N ALA A 129 -3.83 15.25 -10.16
CA ALA A 129 -4.87 14.35 -10.61
C ALA A 129 -5.66 13.79 -9.42
N ASP A 130 -6.97 13.63 -9.60
CA ASP A 130 -7.90 13.07 -8.64
C ASP A 130 -8.92 12.25 -9.42
N GLU A 131 -8.76 10.92 -9.43
CA GLU A 131 -9.51 10.01 -10.29
C GLU A 131 -10.04 8.81 -9.52
N LYS A 132 -11.25 8.38 -9.85
CA LYS A 132 -11.85 7.13 -9.36
C LYS A 132 -11.80 6.09 -10.46
N ALA A 133 -11.36 4.87 -10.11
CA ALA A 133 -11.39 3.77 -11.05
C ALA A 133 -12.83 3.44 -11.47
N GLU A 134 -13.06 3.24 -12.77
CA GLU A 134 -14.37 2.86 -13.31
C GLU A 134 -14.73 1.38 -13.09
N GLY A 135 -13.88 0.63 -12.39
CA GLY A 135 -14.07 -0.79 -12.10
C GLY A 135 -13.19 -1.30 -10.97
N ALA A 136 -13.22 -2.60 -10.76
CA ALA A 136 -12.34 -3.24 -9.80
C ALA A 136 -10.90 -3.27 -10.31
N VAL A 137 -9.93 -3.06 -9.43
CA VAL A 137 -8.51 -2.90 -9.73
C VAL A 137 -7.74 -4.14 -9.31
N GLU A 138 -6.95 -4.73 -10.21
CA GLU A 138 -6.13 -5.91 -9.95
C GLU A 138 -4.78 -5.55 -9.32
N TRP A 139 -4.13 -4.49 -9.81
CA TRP A 139 -2.88 -3.99 -9.26
C TRP A 139 -2.75 -2.47 -9.46
N ILE A 140 -1.92 -1.89 -8.61
CA ILE A 140 -1.55 -0.47 -8.60
C ILE A 140 -0.04 -0.39 -8.57
N ALA A 141 0.56 0.53 -9.33
CA ALA A 141 1.99 0.76 -9.33
C ALA A 141 2.34 2.25 -9.27
N PHE A 142 3.15 2.61 -8.30
CA PHE A 142 3.93 3.85 -8.33
C PHE A 142 5.19 3.60 -9.17
N LYS A 143 5.44 4.44 -10.12
CA LYS A 143 6.54 4.28 -11.06
C LYS A 143 7.32 5.58 -11.19
N ASN A 144 8.64 5.48 -11.22
CA ASN A 144 9.52 6.52 -11.76
C ASN A 144 10.32 5.99 -12.97
N GLN A 145 11.34 6.71 -13.38
CA GLN A 145 12.17 6.33 -14.54
C GLN A 145 12.88 4.98 -14.35
N TYR A 146 13.26 4.64 -13.11
CA TYR A 146 14.15 3.50 -12.82
C TYR A 146 13.47 2.38 -12.04
N PHE A 147 12.48 2.72 -11.22
CA PHE A 147 11.88 1.78 -10.29
C PHE A 147 10.35 1.82 -10.34
N SER A 148 9.75 0.73 -9.95
CA SER A 148 8.30 0.62 -9.77
C SER A 148 8.00 -0.13 -8.48
N SER A 149 7.06 0.40 -7.71
CA SER A 149 6.49 -0.26 -6.53
C SER A 149 5.09 -0.69 -6.88
N CYS A 150 4.82 -1.99 -6.84
CA CYS A 150 3.56 -2.53 -7.28
C CYS A 150 2.84 -3.26 -6.14
N PHE A 151 1.58 -2.91 -5.91
CA PHE A 151 0.68 -3.63 -5.04
C PHE A 151 -0.28 -4.47 -5.90
N ILE A 152 -0.21 -5.79 -5.76
CA ILE A 152 -1.01 -6.75 -6.50
C ILE A 152 -2.00 -7.39 -5.53
N ALA A 153 -3.29 -7.23 -5.77
CA ALA A 153 -4.32 -7.85 -4.97
C ALA A 153 -4.62 -9.27 -5.47
N LYS A 154 -4.81 -10.20 -4.52
CA LYS A 154 -5.25 -11.57 -4.86
C LYS A 154 -6.65 -11.58 -5.46
N GLU A 155 -7.53 -10.73 -4.93
CA GLU A 155 -8.87 -10.48 -5.43
C GLU A 155 -8.96 -9.00 -5.84
N PRO A 156 -9.61 -8.65 -6.95
CA PRO A 156 -9.67 -7.26 -7.40
C PRO A 156 -10.29 -6.33 -6.35
N MET A 157 -9.67 -5.18 -6.17
CA MET A 157 -10.08 -4.15 -5.22
C MET A 157 -11.19 -3.28 -5.81
N GLY A 158 -12.30 -3.11 -5.09
CA GLY A 158 -13.37 -2.19 -5.47
C GLY A 158 -13.15 -0.76 -4.95
N ASN A 159 -13.85 0.21 -5.55
CA ASN A 159 -13.89 1.60 -5.10
C ASN A 159 -12.52 2.28 -4.98
N ALA A 160 -11.58 1.95 -5.86
CA ALA A 160 -10.25 2.56 -5.85
C ALA A 160 -10.33 4.04 -6.24
N HIS A 161 -9.61 4.87 -5.50
CA HIS A 161 -9.52 6.31 -5.71
C HIS A 161 -8.05 6.70 -5.66
N PHE A 162 -7.60 7.41 -6.68
CA PHE A 162 -6.20 7.76 -6.91
C PHE A 162 -6.02 9.26 -6.93
N LYS A 163 -4.96 9.71 -6.27
CA LYS A 163 -4.54 11.11 -6.28
C LYS A 163 -3.06 11.20 -6.58
N SER A 164 -2.68 12.21 -7.31
CA SER A 164 -1.29 12.60 -7.48
C SER A 164 -1.15 14.10 -7.44
N GLU A 165 -0.04 14.57 -6.93
CA GLU A 165 0.38 15.96 -6.96
C GLU A 165 1.84 16.06 -7.38
N GLN A 166 2.17 17.10 -8.11
CA GLN A 166 3.53 17.41 -8.46
C GLN A 166 4.14 18.26 -7.36
N LEU A 167 5.20 17.75 -6.73
CA LEU A 167 5.95 18.50 -5.74
C LEU A 167 6.93 19.46 -6.45
N GLU A 168 7.19 20.61 -5.82
CA GLU A 168 8.22 21.51 -6.31
C GLU A 168 9.61 20.86 -6.22
N GLU A 169 10.50 21.29 -7.12
CA GLU A 169 11.90 20.89 -7.10
C GLU A 169 12.52 21.32 -5.76
N GLY A 170 13.03 20.36 -4.98
CA GLY A 170 13.57 20.56 -3.65
C GLY A 170 15.09 20.78 -3.63
#